data_e443584a7dd3491d2c7d3ff3e4410f09
#
_entry.id   e443584a7dd3491d2c7d3ff3e4410f09
#
_cell.length_a   1.000
_cell.length_b   1.000
_cell.length_c   1.000
_cell.angle_alpha   90.00
_cell.angle_beta   90.00
_cell.angle_gamma   90.00
#
_symmetry.space_group_name_H-M   'P 1'
#
loop_
_entity.id
_entity.type
_entity.pdbx_description
1 polymer ?
#
loop_
_entity_poly.entity_id
_entity_poly.type
_entity_poly.pdbx_seq_one_letter_code
_entity_poly.pdbx_strand_id
1 'polypeptide(L)'
;MSDQIIRFENVVKSYPGAVSAALDVSDFSINRGEFFSILGPSGSGKTTALRLIAGFEEVDSGRIFLDTEDVTQVPPNKRNINTVFQSYALFPHMSLWDNVAYPLKMARTTKLELRRRVDEALDMVAMTKMAERYPHQVSGGQRQRVALARAFVARPKVLLLDEPLSALDLNLRLQMQHVLVELQRRIGITFIYVTHDQGEALSMSSRVAIINGGRIQQLGTPNSIYYQPNSRFVAQFIGKSNLVAAEVSHAGSGSAMVSVCGESFSLPAARRNGPTELAVRFESLSVTASDEAAPHAIRLRGQISDVLFLGHACEVKVRCQDQELIAFTPARKDSPLKHGQHVCVSFNPEDCAVFHD
;
A
#
# COMPACT_ATOMS: atom_id res chain seq x y z
N MET A 1 3.91 -18.37 -21.62
CA MET A 1 4.26 -16.96 -21.78
C MET A 1 4.40 -16.38 -20.40
N SER A 2 5.43 -15.57 -20.12
CA SER A 2 5.59 -14.91 -18.80
C SER A 2 4.39 -14.00 -18.58
N ASP A 3 3.71 -14.15 -17.42
CA ASP A 3 2.56 -13.31 -17.05
C ASP A 3 2.98 -11.89 -16.60
N GLN A 4 4.29 -11.62 -16.65
CA GLN A 4 4.90 -10.36 -16.22
C GLN A 4 4.79 -9.29 -17.30
N ILE A 5 4.30 -8.11 -16.92
CA ILE A 5 4.18 -6.95 -17.81
C ILE A 5 5.32 -5.95 -17.59
N ILE A 6 5.80 -5.79 -16.36
CA ILE A 6 7.00 -5.01 -16.03
C ILE A 6 8.00 -5.93 -15.33
N ARG A 7 9.27 -5.80 -15.69
CA ARG A 7 10.36 -6.50 -15.04
C ARG A 7 11.59 -5.60 -14.93
N PHE A 8 12.14 -5.54 -13.73
CA PHE A 8 13.42 -4.89 -13.42
C PHE A 8 14.49 -5.96 -13.26
N GLU A 9 15.66 -5.72 -13.81
CA GLU A 9 16.84 -6.56 -13.65
C GLU A 9 18.01 -5.70 -13.17
N ASN A 10 18.40 -5.84 -11.91
CA ASN A 10 19.52 -5.14 -11.25
C ASN A 10 19.51 -3.62 -11.48
N VAL A 11 18.34 -3.00 -11.31
CA VAL A 11 18.14 -1.58 -11.59
C VAL A 11 18.64 -0.73 -10.42
N VAL A 12 19.56 0.17 -10.73
CA VAL A 12 20.08 1.18 -9.79
C VAL A 12 19.87 2.56 -10.38
N LYS A 13 19.45 3.48 -9.50
CA LYS A 13 19.34 4.92 -9.78
C LYS A 13 19.84 5.73 -8.60
N SER A 14 20.79 6.63 -8.85
CA SER A 14 21.29 7.61 -7.89
C SER A 14 21.10 9.02 -8.44
N TYR A 15 21.01 10.01 -7.56
CA TYR A 15 21.00 11.42 -7.95
C TYR A 15 22.30 12.10 -7.50
N PRO A 16 22.76 13.12 -8.23
CA PRO A 16 23.97 13.87 -7.86
C PRO A 16 23.88 14.40 -6.44
N GLY A 17 24.93 14.17 -5.63
CA GLY A 17 25.00 14.59 -4.24
C GLY A 17 24.28 13.69 -3.22
N ALA A 18 23.60 12.64 -3.65
CA ALA A 18 23.00 11.67 -2.75
C ALA A 18 24.04 10.72 -2.15
N VAL A 19 23.90 10.40 -0.86
CA VAL A 19 24.80 9.47 -0.13
C VAL A 19 24.48 8.00 -0.50
N SER A 20 23.25 7.72 -0.89
CA SER A 20 22.78 6.37 -1.27
C SER A 20 21.97 6.40 -2.55
N ALA A 21 21.83 5.25 -3.18
CA ALA A 21 20.95 5.10 -4.34
C ALA A 21 19.50 5.45 -3.97
N ALA A 22 18.84 6.20 -4.85
CA ALA A 22 17.41 6.50 -4.71
C ALA A 22 16.54 5.28 -5.00
N LEU A 23 17.08 4.35 -5.82
CA LEU A 23 16.51 3.03 -6.06
C LEU A 23 17.64 2.03 -6.31
N ASP A 24 17.57 0.87 -5.64
CA ASP A 24 18.49 -0.26 -5.79
C ASP A 24 17.67 -1.55 -5.68
N VAL A 25 17.26 -2.09 -6.82
CA VAL A 25 16.35 -3.22 -6.92
C VAL A 25 16.94 -4.28 -7.84
N SER A 26 17.27 -5.46 -7.29
CA SER A 26 17.87 -6.56 -8.04
C SER A 26 16.88 -7.18 -9.02
N ASP A 27 15.80 -7.77 -8.51
CA ASP A 27 14.76 -8.40 -9.31
C ASP A 27 13.38 -8.00 -8.81
N PHE A 28 12.56 -7.51 -9.73
CA PHE A 28 11.22 -7.04 -9.42
C PHE A 28 10.31 -7.20 -10.62
N SER A 29 9.11 -7.71 -10.39
CA SER A 29 8.15 -7.88 -11.48
C SER A 29 6.72 -7.56 -11.08
N ILE A 30 5.97 -7.03 -12.05
CA ILE A 30 4.55 -6.74 -11.98
C ILE A 30 3.85 -7.61 -13.01
N ASN A 31 2.74 -8.25 -12.61
CA ASN A 31 2.00 -9.15 -13.50
C ASN A 31 1.01 -8.36 -14.36
N ARG A 32 0.64 -8.96 -15.48
CA ARG A 32 -0.35 -8.40 -16.40
C ARG A 32 -1.73 -8.34 -15.74
N GLY A 33 -2.42 -7.21 -15.90
CA GLY A 33 -3.80 -7.04 -15.44
C GLY A 33 -3.96 -6.93 -13.93
N GLU A 34 -2.87 -6.82 -13.14
CA GLU A 34 -2.99 -6.59 -11.70
C GLU A 34 -3.11 -5.10 -11.34
N PHE A 35 -3.73 -4.83 -10.20
CA PHE A 35 -3.63 -3.56 -9.51
C PHE A 35 -2.44 -3.66 -8.55
N PHE A 36 -1.34 -3.03 -8.89
CA PHE A 36 -0.09 -3.12 -8.15
C PHE A 36 0.22 -1.80 -7.44
N SER A 37 0.49 -1.83 -6.13
CA SER A 37 0.90 -0.63 -5.40
C SER A 37 2.37 -0.64 -5.00
N ILE A 38 2.98 0.54 -5.11
CA ILE A 38 4.29 0.86 -4.55
C ILE A 38 4.06 1.77 -3.34
N LEU A 39 4.35 1.26 -2.14
CA LEU A 39 4.09 1.90 -0.87
C LEU A 39 5.41 2.14 -0.11
N GLY A 40 5.51 3.22 0.63
CA GLY A 40 6.68 3.52 1.46
C GLY A 40 6.68 4.95 2.01
N PRO A 41 7.58 5.27 2.93
CA PRO A 41 7.74 6.62 3.46
C PRO A 41 8.09 7.64 2.37
N SER A 42 7.96 8.93 2.68
CA SER A 42 8.45 9.99 1.79
C SER A 42 9.96 9.84 1.55
N GLY A 43 10.41 10.02 0.31
CA GLY A 43 11.82 9.88 -0.06
C GLY A 43 12.32 8.44 -0.17
N SER A 44 11.45 7.42 -0.10
CA SER A 44 11.88 6.00 -0.16
C SER A 44 12.23 5.49 -1.56
N GLY A 45 11.98 6.26 -2.64
CA GLY A 45 12.28 5.85 -4.03
C GLY A 45 11.04 5.51 -4.88
N LYS A 46 9.81 5.62 -4.36
CA LYS A 46 8.56 5.29 -5.08
C LYS A 46 8.40 6.04 -6.40
N THR A 47 8.47 7.38 -6.34
CA THR A 47 8.35 8.23 -7.54
C THR A 47 9.51 8.00 -8.50
N THR A 48 10.72 7.67 -8.01
CA THR A 48 11.86 7.29 -8.83
C THR A 48 11.54 6.00 -9.61
N ALA A 49 11.03 4.95 -8.94
CA ALA A 49 10.62 3.71 -9.58
C ALA A 49 9.56 3.96 -10.68
N LEU A 50 8.55 4.79 -10.38
CA LEU A 50 7.51 5.15 -11.34
C LEU A 50 8.08 5.92 -12.55
N ARG A 51 8.97 6.90 -12.33
CA ARG A 51 9.60 7.68 -13.40
C ARG A 51 10.49 6.83 -14.29
N LEU A 52 11.20 5.86 -13.72
CA LEU A 52 12.00 4.88 -14.48
C LEU A 52 11.11 4.01 -15.37
N ILE A 53 9.97 3.51 -14.86
CA ILE A 53 8.99 2.76 -15.66
C ILE A 53 8.42 3.63 -16.78
N ALA A 54 8.09 4.88 -16.49
CA ALA A 54 7.55 5.83 -17.46
C ALA A 54 8.59 6.27 -18.52
N GLY A 55 9.89 6.14 -18.23
CA GLY A 55 10.98 6.63 -19.06
C GLY A 55 11.27 8.12 -18.94
N PHE A 56 10.80 8.75 -17.84
CA PHE A 56 11.14 10.13 -17.50
C PHE A 56 12.50 10.27 -16.80
N GLU A 57 13.04 9.15 -16.34
CA GLU A 57 14.38 9.04 -15.76
C GLU A 57 15.14 7.88 -16.44
N GLU A 58 16.45 7.99 -16.52
CA GLU A 58 17.32 6.94 -17.02
C GLU A 58 17.90 6.15 -15.84
N VAL A 59 18.08 4.86 -16.01
CA VAL A 59 18.79 4.01 -15.04
C VAL A 59 20.29 4.30 -15.09
N ASP A 60 20.98 4.17 -13.96
CA ASP A 60 22.44 4.24 -13.92
C ASP A 60 23.04 2.86 -14.27
N SER A 61 22.31 1.78 -13.89
CA SER A 61 22.63 0.41 -14.29
C SER A 61 21.38 -0.47 -14.27
N GLY A 62 21.48 -1.66 -14.89
CA GLY A 62 20.38 -2.61 -14.99
C GLY A 62 19.48 -2.39 -16.19
N ARG A 63 18.37 -3.12 -16.24
CA ARG A 63 17.42 -3.10 -17.36
C ARG A 63 15.97 -3.11 -16.90
N ILE A 64 15.11 -2.48 -17.70
CA ILE A 64 13.66 -2.45 -17.50
C ILE A 64 12.98 -3.00 -18.73
N PHE A 65 12.08 -3.96 -18.53
CA PHE A 65 11.31 -4.58 -19.60
C PHE A 65 9.83 -4.22 -19.47
N LEU A 66 9.22 -3.93 -20.60
CA LEU A 66 7.76 -3.84 -20.76
C LEU A 66 7.32 -5.02 -21.63
N ASP A 67 6.62 -5.98 -21.02
CA ASP A 67 6.35 -7.25 -21.67
C ASP A 67 7.67 -8.01 -21.97
N THR A 68 7.96 -8.27 -23.23
CA THR A 68 9.21 -8.90 -23.67
C THR A 68 10.24 -7.89 -24.22
N GLU A 69 9.88 -6.61 -24.31
CA GLU A 69 10.69 -5.56 -24.91
C GLU A 69 11.55 -4.86 -23.85
N ASP A 70 12.86 -4.75 -24.11
CA ASP A 70 13.74 -3.90 -23.30
C ASP A 70 13.43 -2.43 -23.60
N VAL A 71 12.89 -1.73 -22.58
CA VAL A 71 12.52 -0.32 -22.69
C VAL A 71 13.49 0.61 -21.96
N THR A 72 14.64 0.13 -21.52
CA THR A 72 15.61 0.86 -20.71
C THR A 72 15.96 2.22 -21.33
N GLN A 73 16.26 2.23 -22.64
CA GLN A 73 16.63 3.44 -23.39
C GLN A 73 15.48 4.00 -24.26
N VAL A 74 14.26 3.42 -24.14
CA VAL A 74 13.11 3.88 -24.94
C VAL A 74 12.51 5.14 -24.31
N PRO A 75 12.38 6.25 -25.06
CA PRO A 75 11.83 7.50 -24.51
C PRO A 75 10.34 7.35 -24.16
N PRO A 76 9.81 8.19 -23.24
CA PRO A 76 8.45 8.06 -22.70
C PRO A 76 7.35 7.97 -23.73
N ASN A 77 7.43 8.79 -24.78
CA ASN A 77 6.42 8.88 -25.85
C ASN A 77 6.36 7.65 -26.76
N LYS A 78 7.34 6.74 -26.68
CA LYS A 78 7.38 5.49 -27.43
C LYS A 78 7.04 4.26 -26.55
N ARG A 79 6.93 4.43 -25.23
CA ARG A 79 6.48 3.35 -24.35
C ARG A 79 4.96 3.25 -24.38
N ASN A 80 4.42 2.04 -24.43
CA ASN A 80 2.98 1.81 -24.37
C ASN A 80 2.48 1.91 -22.89
N ILE A 81 2.78 3.03 -22.26
CA ILE A 81 2.50 3.37 -20.85
C ILE A 81 1.93 4.77 -20.82
N ASN A 82 0.90 4.99 -20.01
CA ASN A 82 0.38 6.32 -19.73
C ASN A 82 0.47 6.63 -18.24
N THR A 83 0.63 7.92 -17.91
CA THR A 83 0.75 8.39 -16.52
C THR A 83 -0.36 9.39 -16.18
N VAL A 84 -0.97 9.21 -15.02
CA VAL A 84 -1.82 10.20 -14.36
C VAL A 84 -1.00 10.84 -13.24
N PHE A 85 -0.72 12.12 -13.38
CA PHE A 85 0.03 12.91 -12.40
C PHE A 85 -0.87 13.41 -11.27
N GLN A 86 -0.29 13.70 -10.13
CA GLN A 86 -0.97 14.25 -8.95
C GLN A 86 -1.80 15.51 -9.24
N SER A 87 -1.33 16.38 -10.14
CA SER A 87 -2.03 17.59 -10.56
C SER A 87 -3.11 17.37 -11.63
N TYR A 88 -3.36 16.10 -12.03
CA TYR A 88 -4.24 15.69 -13.14
C TYR A 88 -3.84 16.24 -14.52
N ALA A 89 -3.11 17.33 -14.59
CA ALA A 89 -2.55 17.96 -15.81
C ALA A 89 -3.55 18.07 -16.98
N LEU A 90 -4.82 18.39 -16.69
CA LEU A 90 -5.82 18.65 -17.73
C LEU A 90 -5.50 19.99 -18.44
N PHE A 91 -5.71 20.02 -19.75
CA PHE A 91 -5.56 21.23 -20.56
C PHE A 91 -6.72 22.19 -20.24
N PRO A 92 -6.45 23.36 -19.62
CA PRO A 92 -7.51 24.23 -19.09
C PRO A 92 -8.34 24.92 -20.20
N HIS A 93 -7.77 25.05 -21.40
CA HIS A 93 -8.39 25.68 -22.58
C HIS A 93 -9.16 24.69 -23.47
N MET A 94 -9.21 23.40 -23.10
CA MET A 94 -9.94 22.37 -23.82
C MET A 94 -11.15 21.91 -23.02
N SER A 95 -12.24 21.51 -23.70
CA SER A 95 -13.36 20.83 -23.07
C SER A 95 -12.92 19.50 -22.43
N LEU A 96 -13.75 18.91 -21.56
CA LEU A 96 -13.47 17.61 -20.99
C LEU A 96 -13.40 16.54 -22.08
N TRP A 97 -14.28 16.62 -23.07
CA TRP A 97 -14.28 15.74 -24.23
C TRP A 97 -12.97 15.87 -25.03
N ASP A 98 -12.52 17.10 -25.31
CA ASP A 98 -11.28 17.36 -26.04
C ASP A 98 -10.04 16.90 -25.26
N ASN A 99 -10.03 17.03 -23.93
CA ASN A 99 -8.99 16.49 -23.09
C ASN A 99 -8.86 14.97 -23.26
N VAL A 100 -9.99 14.25 -23.24
CA VAL A 100 -10.00 12.78 -23.43
C VAL A 100 -9.65 12.41 -24.88
N ALA A 101 -10.09 13.19 -25.85
CA ALA A 101 -9.80 12.97 -27.26
C ALA A 101 -8.33 13.23 -27.67
N TYR A 102 -7.59 14.02 -26.87
CA TYR A 102 -6.26 14.48 -27.23
C TYR A 102 -5.27 13.37 -27.59
N PRO A 103 -5.09 12.29 -26.81
CA PRO A 103 -4.17 11.21 -27.18
C PRO A 103 -4.53 10.55 -28.51
N LEU A 104 -5.81 10.37 -28.79
CA LEU A 104 -6.29 9.77 -30.04
C LEU A 104 -6.09 10.69 -31.25
N LYS A 105 -6.23 12.03 -31.07
CA LYS A 105 -5.91 13.03 -32.08
C LYS A 105 -4.42 12.95 -32.47
N MET A 106 -3.53 12.83 -31.46
CA MET A 106 -2.08 12.70 -31.69
C MET A 106 -1.73 11.39 -32.40
N ALA A 107 -2.44 10.32 -32.10
CA ALA A 107 -2.31 9.02 -32.77
C ALA A 107 -2.96 8.97 -34.17
N ARG A 108 -3.53 10.09 -34.65
CA ARG A 108 -4.21 10.20 -35.96
C ARG A 108 -5.35 9.18 -36.13
N THR A 109 -6.04 8.86 -35.06
CA THR A 109 -7.21 7.96 -35.07
C THR A 109 -8.31 8.54 -35.96
N THR A 110 -9.04 7.70 -36.71
CA THR A 110 -10.15 8.14 -37.58
C THR A 110 -11.26 8.83 -36.73
N LYS A 111 -11.98 9.79 -37.31
CA LYS A 111 -13.01 10.57 -36.60
C LYS A 111 -14.08 9.70 -35.96
N LEU A 112 -14.52 8.65 -36.66
CA LEU A 112 -15.55 7.74 -36.17
C LEU A 112 -15.08 6.95 -34.94
N GLU A 113 -13.90 6.35 -35.01
CA GLU A 113 -13.32 5.55 -33.94
C GLU A 113 -12.93 6.44 -32.73
N LEU A 114 -12.40 7.65 -33.01
CA LEU A 114 -12.08 8.62 -31.98
C LEU A 114 -13.32 8.98 -31.14
N ARG A 115 -14.43 9.34 -31.83
CA ARG A 115 -15.69 9.70 -31.13
C ARG A 115 -16.19 8.51 -30.30
N ARG A 116 -16.27 7.33 -30.88
CA ARG A 116 -16.71 6.12 -30.18
C ARG A 116 -15.91 5.86 -28.92
N ARG A 117 -14.56 5.89 -29.00
CA ARG A 117 -13.66 5.62 -27.86
C ARG A 117 -13.72 6.70 -26.79
N VAL A 118 -13.84 7.97 -27.15
CA VAL A 118 -13.98 9.07 -26.20
C VAL A 118 -15.30 8.99 -25.46
N ASP A 119 -16.42 8.73 -26.17
CA ASP A 119 -17.74 8.63 -25.56
C ASP A 119 -17.78 7.41 -24.61
N GLU A 120 -17.23 6.26 -25.01
CA GLU A 120 -17.07 5.08 -24.14
C GLU A 120 -16.21 5.38 -22.89
N ALA A 121 -15.10 6.10 -23.05
CA ALA A 121 -14.22 6.43 -21.94
C ALA A 121 -14.88 7.40 -20.93
N LEU A 122 -15.62 8.39 -21.42
CA LEU A 122 -16.38 9.32 -20.57
C LEU A 122 -17.55 8.61 -19.85
N ASP A 123 -18.19 7.64 -20.51
CA ASP A 123 -19.24 6.85 -19.89
C ASP A 123 -18.68 5.99 -18.74
N MET A 124 -17.54 5.32 -18.95
CA MET A 124 -16.88 4.50 -17.93
C MET A 124 -16.56 5.26 -16.62
N VAL A 125 -16.31 6.56 -16.72
CA VAL A 125 -16.03 7.43 -15.56
C VAL A 125 -17.24 8.28 -15.14
N ALA A 126 -18.43 8.04 -15.70
CA ALA A 126 -19.69 8.76 -15.47
C ALA A 126 -19.59 10.29 -15.72
N MET A 127 -18.88 10.68 -16.79
CA MET A 127 -18.66 12.09 -17.14
C MET A 127 -19.33 12.52 -18.46
N THR A 128 -20.11 11.67 -19.11
CA THR A 128 -20.76 11.91 -20.40
C THR A 128 -21.59 13.21 -20.40
N LYS A 129 -22.40 13.45 -19.34
CA LYS A 129 -23.24 14.66 -19.22
C LYS A 129 -22.47 15.97 -19.08
N MET A 130 -21.17 15.89 -18.82
CA MET A 130 -20.30 17.05 -18.57
C MET A 130 -19.24 17.21 -19.65
N ALA A 131 -19.31 16.44 -20.74
CA ALA A 131 -18.30 16.36 -21.80
C ALA A 131 -17.89 17.73 -22.37
N GLU A 132 -18.85 18.64 -22.55
CA GLU A 132 -18.65 19.98 -23.11
C GLU A 132 -18.12 21.02 -22.11
N ARG A 133 -18.06 20.68 -20.80
CA ARG A 133 -17.53 21.58 -19.79
C ARG A 133 -16.01 21.68 -19.86
N TYR A 134 -15.49 22.73 -19.23
CA TYR A 134 -14.05 22.96 -19.07
C TYR A 134 -13.56 22.52 -17.67
N PRO A 135 -12.27 22.26 -17.47
CA PRO A 135 -11.73 21.80 -16.17
C PRO A 135 -12.05 22.70 -14.98
N HIS A 136 -12.14 24.00 -15.18
CA HIS A 136 -12.49 24.97 -14.13
C HIS A 136 -13.99 24.93 -13.71
N GLN A 137 -14.85 24.28 -14.48
CA GLN A 137 -16.29 24.17 -14.24
C GLN A 137 -16.70 22.89 -13.50
N VAL A 138 -15.72 22.07 -13.07
CA VAL A 138 -15.97 20.77 -12.45
C VAL A 138 -15.16 20.60 -11.17
N SER A 139 -15.61 19.71 -10.26
CA SER A 139 -14.95 19.43 -9.00
C SER A 139 -13.60 18.70 -9.16
N GLY A 140 -12.80 18.65 -8.09
CA GLY A 140 -11.53 17.91 -8.08
C GLY A 140 -11.66 16.45 -8.48
N GLY A 141 -12.62 15.72 -7.89
CA GLY A 141 -12.88 14.33 -8.24
C GLY A 141 -13.38 14.15 -9.68
N GLN A 142 -14.16 15.11 -10.22
CA GLN A 142 -14.56 15.08 -11.62
C GLN A 142 -13.36 15.33 -12.56
N ARG A 143 -12.46 16.25 -12.23
CA ARG A 143 -11.20 16.43 -12.98
C ARG A 143 -10.36 15.16 -12.99
N GLN A 144 -10.27 14.48 -11.86
CA GLN A 144 -9.55 13.22 -11.75
C GLN A 144 -10.14 12.12 -12.65
N ARG A 145 -11.46 11.95 -12.64
CA ARG A 145 -12.17 11.00 -13.52
C ARG A 145 -11.86 11.24 -14.99
N VAL A 146 -11.84 12.51 -15.41
CA VAL A 146 -11.49 12.89 -16.79
C VAL A 146 -10.02 12.63 -17.09
N ALA A 147 -9.12 12.89 -16.16
CA ALA A 147 -7.69 12.58 -16.33
C ALA A 147 -7.45 11.05 -16.48
N LEU A 148 -8.19 10.25 -15.73
CA LEU A 148 -8.19 8.78 -15.90
C LEU A 148 -8.72 8.40 -17.28
N ALA A 149 -9.86 8.92 -17.72
CA ALA A 149 -10.41 8.67 -19.04
C ALA A 149 -9.41 9.00 -20.16
N ARG A 150 -8.77 10.16 -20.07
CA ARG A 150 -7.69 10.55 -21.00
C ARG A 150 -6.53 9.58 -20.99
N ALA A 151 -6.16 9.07 -19.82
CA ALA A 151 -5.02 8.17 -19.69
C ALA A 151 -5.29 6.77 -20.26
N PHE A 152 -6.49 6.22 -20.12
CA PHE A 152 -6.80 4.87 -20.62
C PHE A 152 -7.45 4.85 -22.02
N VAL A 153 -7.95 5.98 -22.56
CA VAL A 153 -8.61 6.01 -23.87
C VAL A 153 -7.72 5.49 -25.01
N ALA A 154 -6.41 5.66 -24.89
CA ALA A 154 -5.42 5.12 -25.83
C ALA A 154 -5.17 3.61 -25.68
N ARG A 155 -5.76 2.95 -24.67
CA ARG A 155 -5.57 1.53 -24.33
C ARG A 155 -4.10 1.17 -24.10
N PRO A 156 -3.41 1.82 -23.16
CA PRO A 156 -2.03 1.48 -22.84
C PRO A 156 -1.93 0.07 -22.23
N LYS A 157 -0.75 -0.54 -22.28
CA LYS A 157 -0.47 -1.80 -21.55
C LYS A 157 -0.44 -1.60 -20.05
N VAL A 158 0.05 -0.43 -19.59
CA VAL A 158 0.21 -0.07 -18.17
C VAL A 158 -0.26 1.37 -17.96
N LEU A 159 -0.98 1.58 -16.87
CA LEU A 159 -1.37 2.90 -16.36
C LEU A 159 -0.63 3.17 -15.05
N LEU A 160 0.17 4.23 -15.04
CA LEU A 160 0.87 4.71 -13.86
C LEU A 160 0.07 5.81 -13.16
N LEU A 161 -0.04 5.72 -11.86
CA LEU A 161 -0.82 6.62 -11.00
C LEU A 161 0.10 7.15 -9.89
N ASP A 162 0.49 8.42 -9.96
CA ASP A 162 1.40 9.04 -8.98
C ASP A 162 0.59 9.83 -7.95
N GLU A 163 0.35 9.25 -6.79
CA GLU A 163 -0.44 9.81 -5.67
C GLU A 163 -1.76 10.48 -6.11
N PRO A 164 -2.59 9.84 -6.94
CA PRO A 164 -3.70 10.52 -7.59
C PRO A 164 -4.82 10.96 -6.64
N LEU A 165 -4.88 10.39 -5.42
CA LEU A 165 -5.94 10.68 -4.44
C LEU A 165 -5.49 11.65 -3.34
N SER A 166 -4.22 12.06 -3.30
CA SER A 166 -3.64 12.84 -2.21
C SER A 166 -4.29 14.22 -1.99
N ALA A 167 -4.84 14.83 -3.04
CA ALA A 167 -5.47 16.15 -2.99
C ALA A 167 -6.98 16.13 -2.66
N LEU A 168 -7.55 14.94 -2.38
CA LEU A 168 -8.98 14.78 -2.11
C LEU A 168 -9.27 14.70 -0.61
N ASP A 169 -10.46 15.18 -0.23
CA ASP A 169 -11.01 14.93 1.11
C ASP A 169 -11.30 13.43 1.33
N LEU A 170 -11.48 13.03 2.58
CA LEU A 170 -11.63 11.63 2.97
C LEU A 170 -12.79 10.93 2.24
N ASN A 171 -13.97 11.56 2.21
CA ASN A 171 -15.17 10.93 1.62
C ASN A 171 -15.01 10.73 0.11
N LEU A 172 -14.51 11.74 -0.57
CA LEU A 172 -14.25 11.68 -2.01
C LEU A 172 -13.13 10.69 -2.33
N ARG A 173 -12.10 10.61 -1.48
CA ARG A 173 -11.01 9.64 -1.60
C ARG A 173 -11.52 8.20 -1.54
N LEU A 174 -12.35 7.85 -0.54
CA LEU A 174 -12.95 6.53 -0.42
C LEU A 174 -13.82 6.18 -1.64
N GLN A 175 -14.63 7.11 -2.13
CA GLN A 175 -15.42 6.90 -3.35
C GLN A 175 -14.52 6.65 -4.57
N MET A 176 -13.43 7.40 -4.71
CA MET A 176 -12.51 7.26 -5.84
C MET A 176 -11.69 5.97 -5.79
N GLN A 177 -11.38 5.43 -4.62
CA GLN A 177 -10.78 4.10 -4.48
C GLN A 177 -11.67 3.03 -5.13
N HIS A 178 -12.96 3.01 -4.81
CA HIS A 178 -13.92 2.09 -5.42
C HIS A 178 -13.99 2.26 -6.95
N VAL A 179 -14.04 3.52 -7.42
CA VAL A 179 -14.06 3.81 -8.86
C VAL A 179 -12.80 3.29 -9.56
N LEU A 180 -11.61 3.46 -8.95
CA LEU A 180 -10.35 2.98 -9.54
C LEU A 180 -10.30 1.45 -9.63
N VAL A 181 -10.72 0.74 -8.59
CA VAL A 181 -10.73 -0.73 -8.58
C VAL A 181 -11.73 -1.27 -9.60
N GLU A 182 -12.94 -0.70 -9.66
CA GLU A 182 -13.96 -1.10 -10.63
C GLU A 182 -13.51 -0.83 -12.07
N LEU A 183 -12.93 0.36 -12.30
CA LEU A 183 -12.41 0.76 -13.60
C LEU A 183 -11.29 -0.20 -14.05
N GLN A 184 -10.34 -0.52 -13.18
CA GLN A 184 -9.26 -1.45 -13.50
C GLN A 184 -9.80 -2.84 -13.88
N ARG A 185 -10.76 -3.37 -13.12
CA ARG A 185 -11.41 -4.67 -13.41
C ARG A 185 -12.13 -4.65 -14.75
N ARG A 186 -12.83 -3.55 -15.08
CA ARG A 186 -13.61 -3.41 -16.33
C ARG A 186 -12.71 -3.26 -17.55
N ILE A 187 -11.59 -2.54 -17.43
CA ILE A 187 -10.65 -2.31 -18.54
C ILE A 187 -9.67 -3.47 -18.71
N GLY A 188 -9.28 -4.15 -17.60
CA GLY A 188 -8.35 -5.29 -17.60
C GLY A 188 -6.88 -4.96 -17.85
N ILE A 189 -6.48 -3.66 -17.84
CA ILE A 189 -5.08 -3.26 -17.97
C ILE A 189 -4.37 -3.26 -16.61
N THR A 190 -3.03 -3.25 -16.63
CA THR A 190 -2.24 -3.20 -15.40
C THR A 190 -2.21 -1.77 -14.84
N PHE A 191 -2.54 -1.61 -13.57
CA PHE A 191 -2.37 -0.35 -12.82
C PHE A 191 -1.16 -0.44 -11.91
N ILE A 192 -0.30 0.57 -11.96
CA ILE A 192 0.80 0.76 -11.01
C ILE A 192 0.51 2.04 -10.23
N TYR A 193 0.26 1.88 -8.96
CA TYR A 193 -0.23 2.93 -8.07
C TYR A 193 0.82 3.27 -7.03
N VAL A 194 1.27 4.52 -7.01
CA VAL A 194 2.19 5.03 -5.99
C VAL A 194 1.40 5.77 -4.94
N THR A 195 1.61 5.43 -3.69
CA THR A 195 1.01 6.11 -2.54
C THR A 195 1.91 6.03 -1.30
N HIS A 196 1.65 6.90 -0.34
CA HIS A 196 2.15 6.78 1.04
C HIS A 196 1.03 6.39 2.02
N ASP A 197 -0.22 6.26 1.54
CA ASP A 197 -1.37 5.84 2.34
C ASP A 197 -1.50 4.31 2.34
N GLN A 198 -1.40 3.72 3.54
CA GLN A 198 -1.47 2.27 3.72
C GLN A 198 -2.87 1.74 3.41
N GLY A 199 -3.92 2.49 3.79
CA GLY A 199 -5.31 2.10 3.54
C GLY A 199 -5.60 1.98 2.05
N GLU A 200 -5.09 2.90 1.23
CA GLU A 200 -5.20 2.85 -0.22
C GLU A 200 -4.52 1.60 -0.79
N ALA A 201 -3.25 1.37 -0.40
CA ALA A 201 -2.49 0.23 -0.90
C ALA A 201 -3.12 -1.12 -0.51
N LEU A 202 -3.56 -1.26 0.74
CA LEU A 202 -4.14 -2.51 1.24
C LEU A 202 -5.54 -2.80 0.68
N SER A 203 -6.36 -1.75 0.45
CA SER A 203 -7.75 -1.92 0.00
C SER A 203 -7.91 -2.14 -1.50
N MET A 204 -7.01 -1.60 -2.31
CA MET A 204 -7.15 -1.60 -3.77
C MET A 204 -6.29 -2.64 -4.48
N SER A 205 -5.18 -3.08 -3.87
CA SER A 205 -4.14 -3.78 -4.62
C SER A 205 -4.28 -5.30 -4.60
N SER A 206 -3.90 -5.92 -5.70
CA SER A 206 -3.68 -7.36 -5.76
C SER A 206 -2.34 -7.74 -5.08
N ARG A 207 -1.31 -6.92 -5.31
CA ARG A 207 0.01 -7.03 -4.69
C ARG A 207 0.56 -5.64 -4.35
N VAL A 208 1.38 -5.59 -3.31
CA VAL A 208 2.03 -4.36 -2.82
C VAL A 208 3.52 -4.60 -2.70
N ALA A 209 4.33 -3.65 -3.17
CA ALA A 209 5.75 -3.55 -2.87
C ALA A 209 5.98 -2.46 -1.81
N ILE A 210 6.58 -2.80 -0.69
CA ILE A 210 7.01 -1.84 0.32
C ILE A 210 8.43 -1.44 0.01
N ILE A 211 8.66 -0.14 -0.23
CA ILE A 211 10.00 0.40 -0.51
C ILE A 211 10.44 1.28 0.65
N ASN A 212 11.68 1.05 1.10
CA ASN A 212 12.36 1.91 2.07
C ASN A 212 13.85 2.00 1.74
N GLY A 213 14.41 3.22 1.78
CA GLY A 213 15.82 3.47 1.45
C GLY A 213 16.22 2.96 0.06
N GLY A 214 15.34 3.12 -0.93
CA GLY A 214 15.57 2.69 -2.31
C GLY A 214 15.46 1.18 -2.55
N ARG A 215 15.14 0.36 -1.53
CA ARG A 215 15.07 -1.10 -1.63
C ARG A 215 13.69 -1.63 -1.34
N ILE A 216 13.32 -2.72 -2.00
CA ILE A 216 12.08 -3.44 -1.70
C ILE A 216 12.28 -4.20 -0.39
N GLN A 217 11.51 -3.83 0.63
CA GLN A 217 11.52 -4.47 1.94
C GLN A 217 10.67 -5.74 1.95
N GLN A 218 9.49 -5.67 1.32
CA GLN A 218 8.60 -6.81 1.16
C GLN A 218 7.74 -6.63 -0.08
N LEU A 219 7.45 -7.74 -0.76
CA LEU A 219 6.54 -7.84 -1.89
C LEU A 219 5.55 -8.96 -1.62
N GLY A 220 4.25 -8.69 -1.69
CA GLY A 220 3.24 -9.70 -1.44
C GLY A 220 1.82 -9.20 -1.61
N THR A 221 0.85 -10.06 -1.28
CA THR A 221 -0.56 -9.65 -1.18
C THR A 221 -0.76 -8.75 0.04
N PRO A 222 -1.80 -7.89 0.07
CA PRO A 222 -2.15 -7.11 1.26
C PRO A 222 -2.20 -7.93 2.55
N ASN A 223 -2.83 -9.10 2.50
CA ASN A 223 -2.93 -10.01 3.65
C ASN A 223 -1.57 -10.53 4.10
N SER A 224 -0.69 -10.95 3.17
CA SER A 224 0.63 -11.46 3.54
C SER A 224 1.50 -10.36 4.16
N ILE A 225 1.43 -9.14 3.65
CA ILE A 225 2.19 -8.00 4.19
C ILE A 225 1.68 -7.61 5.58
N TYR A 226 0.37 -7.67 5.80
CA TYR A 226 -0.25 -7.28 7.06
C TYR A 226 -0.01 -8.33 8.17
N TYR A 227 -0.30 -9.61 7.88
CA TYR A 227 -0.26 -10.68 8.88
C TYR A 227 1.08 -11.42 8.96
N GLN A 228 1.93 -11.30 7.93
CA GLN A 228 3.22 -11.98 7.85
C GLN A 228 4.34 -11.00 7.45
N PRO A 229 4.54 -9.91 8.23
CA PRO A 229 5.63 -8.97 7.96
C PRO A 229 6.97 -9.70 8.08
N ASN A 230 7.88 -9.50 7.12
CA ASN A 230 9.18 -10.16 7.09
C ASN A 230 10.27 -9.40 7.87
N SER A 231 9.97 -8.22 8.37
CA SER A 231 10.91 -7.38 9.12
C SER A 231 10.18 -6.49 10.12
N ARG A 232 10.91 -6.07 11.15
CA ARG A 232 10.48 -5.08 12.14
C ARG A 232 9.96 -3.79 11.46
N PHE A 233 10.68 -3.32 10.44
CA PHE A 233 10.26 -2.14 9.70
C PHE A 233 8.86 -2.33 9.08
N VAL A 234 8.62 -3.44 8.39
CA VAL A 234 7.32 -3.70 7.76
C VAL A 234 6.21 -3.82 8.82
N ALA A 235 6.46 -4.51 9.94
CA ALA A 235 5.49 -4.65 11.02
C ALA A 235 5.10 -3.31 11.65
N GLN A 236 6.05 -2.38 11.78
CA GLN A 236 5.80 -1.03 12.31
C GLN A 236 5.21 -0.07 11.27
N PHE A 237 5.64 -0.22 10.02
CA PHE A 237 5.21 0.67 8.94
C PHE A 237 3.79 0.35 8.48
N ILE A 238 3.36 -0.92 8.51
CA ILE A 238 2.03 -1.34 8.07
C ILE A 238 1.13 -1.58 9.28
N GLY A 239 0.06 -0.81 9.39
CA GLY A 239 -0.85 -0.87 10.54
C GLY A 239 -0.20 -0.39 11.83
N LYS A 240 -0.78 -0.81 12.96
CA LYS A 240 -0.25 -0.51 14.30
C LYS A 240 0.13 -1.80 15.01
N SER A 241 1.37 -1.91 15.48
CA SER A 241 1.88 -3.10 16.17
C SER A 241 2.61 -2.71 17.45
N ASN A 242 2.39 -3.50 18.50
CA ASN A 242 3.29 -3.52 19.63
C ASN A 242 4.55 -4.28 19.27
N LEU A 243 5.71 -3.76 19.61
CA LEU A 243 6.95 -4.52 19.64
C LEU A 243 7.21 -4.89 21.08
N VAL A 244 7.16 -6.17 21.38
CA VAL A 244 7.23 -6.71 22.72
C VAL A 244 8.55 -7.44 22.87
N ALA A 245 9.40 -7.00 23.79
CA ALA A 245 10.64 -7.69 24.09
C ALA A 245 10.34 -9.09 24.68
N ALA A 246 11.01 -10.08 24.14
CA ALA A 246 10.81 -11.47 24.50
C ALA A 246 12.15 -12.21 24.53
N GLU A 247 12.18 -13.37 25.17
CA GLU A 247 13.33 -14.24 25.18
C GLU A 247 12.94 -15.65 24.71
N VAL A 248 13.67 -16.15 23.74
CA VAL A 248 13.48 -17.50 23.20
C VAL A 248 14.40 -18.45 23.90
N SER A 249 13.83 -19.49 24.50
CA SER A 249 14.52 -20.64 25.03
C SER A 249 14.07 -21.92 24.33
N HIS A 250 14.95 -22.91 24.16
CA HIS A 250 14.62 -24.21 23.57
C HIS A 250 14.02 -24.12 22.15
N ALA A 251 14.66 -23.35 21.25
CA ALA A 251 14.30 -23.38 19.84
C ALA A 251 14.55 -24.79 19.26
N GLY A 252 13.49 -25.44 18.82
CA GLY A 252 13.52 -26.80 18.25
C GLY A 252 12.95 -26.83 16.83
N SER A 253 12.88 -28.02 16.22
CA SER A 253 12.48 -28.23 14.82
C SER A 253 11.00 -27.96 14.52
N GLY A 254 10.24 -27.31 15.37
CA GLY A 254 8.81 -27.03 15.14
C GLY A 254 8.21 -25.97 16.04
N SER A 255 8.80 -25.73 17.21
CA SER A 255 8.33 -24.72 18.15
C SER A 255 9.46 -24.26 19.06
N ALA A 256 9.34 -23.09 19.65
CA ALA A 256 10.25 -22.58 20.66
C ALA A 256 9.46 -22.12 21.88
N MET A 257 10.05 -22.23 23.06
CA MET A 257 9.52 -21.59 24.25
C MET A 257 9.93 -20.12 24.23
N VAL A 258 8.96 -19.26 24.38
CA VAL A 258 9.17 -17.81 24.42
C VAL A 258 8.63 -17.28 25.74
N SER A 259 9.40 -16.41 26.38
CA SER A 259 8.97 -15.73 27.61
C SER A 259 8.78 -14.24 27.36
N VAL A 260 7.65 -13.69 27.84
CA VAL A 260 7.25 -12.28 27.79
C VAL A 260 6.65 -11.90 29.14
N CYS A 261 7.16 -10.85 29.77
CA CYS A 261 6.64 -10.37 31.07
C CYS A 261 6.50 -11.48 32.12
N GLY A 262 7.46 -12.45 32.15
CA GLY A 262 7.46 -13.57 33.09
C GLY A 262 6.54 -14.73 32.75
N GLU A 263 5.72 -14.64 31.72
CA GLU A 263 4.88 -15.73 31.21
C GLU A 263 5.56 -16.44 30.06
N SER A 264 5.49 -17.80 30.03
CA SER A 264 6.14 -18.62 29.00
C SER A 264 5.12 -19.38 28.18
N PHE A 265 5.31 -19.39 26.86
CA PHE A 265 4.42 -20.05 25.90
C PHE A 265 5.20 -20.59 24.70
N SER A 266 4.56 -21.47 23.93
CA SER A 266 5.15 -22.05 22.73
C SER A 266 4.79 -21.23 21.50
N LEU A 267 5.80 -20.85 20.71
CA LEU A 267 5.65 -20.20 19.41
C LEU A 267 6.20 -21.06 18.27
N PRO A 268 5.44 -21.29 17.19
CA PRO A 268 5.92 -22.14 16.09
C PRO A 268 7.01 -21.49 15.23
N ALA A 269 7.19 -20.16 15.29
CA ALA A 269 8.02 -19.41 14.35
C ALA A 269 9.44 -19.09 14.84
N ALA A 270 9.75 -19.23 16.14
CA ALA A 270 11.06 -18.85 16.68
C ALA A 270 12.14 -19.89 16.32
N ARG A 271 13.19 -19.44 15.66
CA ARG A 271 14.25 -20.33 15.10
C ARG A 271 15.58 -20.27 15.82
N ARG A 272 15.79 -19.31 16.74
CA ARG A 272 17.04 -19.10 17.47
C ARG A 272 16.74 -18.81 18.94
N ASN A 273 17.61 -19.27 19.83
CA ASN A 273 17.57 -18.90 21.25
C ASN A 273 18.15 -17.50 21.46
N GLY A 274 17.65 -16.80 22.47
CA GLY A 274 18.13 -15.48 22.89
C GLY A 274 17.09 -14.40 22.79
N PRO A 275 17.52 -13.15 22.99
CA PRO A 275 16.64 -11.98 22.91
C PRO A 275 15.96 -11.89 21.53
N THR A 276 14.69 -11.55 21.55
CA THR A 276 13.87 -11.40 20.34
C THR A 276 12.80 -10.34 20.55
N GLU A 277 12.17 -9.90 19.47
CA GLU A 277 10.99 -9.04 19.53
C GLU A 277 9.81 -9.74 18.87
N LEU A 278 8.66 -9.63 19.52
CA LEU A 278 7.37 -10.05 18.99
C LEU A 278 6.61 -8.82 18.50
N ALA A 279 6.17 -8.84 17.26
CA ALA A 279 5.19 -7.86 16.80
C ALA A 279 3.79 -8.44 16.92
N VAL A 280 2.93 -7.73 17.66
CA VAL A 280 1.52 -8.09 17.85
C VAL A 280 0.66 -6.87 17.48
N ARG A 281 -0.34 -7.08 16.62
CA ARG A 281 -1.25 -6.02 16.18
C ARG A 281 -2.08 -5.51 17.34
N PHE A 282 -2.39 -4.20 17.35
CA PHE A 282 -3.23 -3.59 18.41
C PHE A 282 -4.62 -4.23 18.49
N GLU A 283 -5.21 -4.58 17.37
CA GLU A 283 -6.51 -5.25 17.27
C GLU A 283 -6.47 -6.75 17.58
N SER A 284 -5.29 -7.38 17.58
CA SER A 284 -5.13 -8.78 18.02
C SER A 284 -5.09 -8.90 19.54
N LEU A 285 -4.93 -7.80 20.27
CA LEU A 285 -4.95 -7.80 21.72
C LEU A 285 -6.38 -7.67 22.26
N SER A 286 -6.75 -8.55 23.18
CA SER A 286 -7.96 -8.46 23.97
C SER A 286 -7.64 -7.98 25.38
N VAL A 287 -8.41 -7.01 25.88
CA VAL A 287 -8.29 -6.48 27.26
C VAL A 287 -9.55 -6.82 28.04
N THR A 288 -9.42 -7.58 29.12
CA THR A 288 -10.53 -8.02 29.98
C THR A 288 -10.27 -7.68 31.42
N ALA A 289 -11.35 -7.40 32.18
CA ALA A 289 -11.27 -7.16 33.63
C ALA A 289 -11.10 -8.46 34.43
N SER A 290 -11.33 -9.62 33.83
CA SER A 290 -11.21 -10.96 34.42
C SER A 290 -10.11 -11.76 33.72
N ASP A 291 -9.63 -12.81 34.37
CA ASP A 291 -8.66 -13.77 33.81
C ASP A 291 -9.30 -14.70 32.75
N GLU A 292 -10.53 -14.43 32.32
CA GLU A 292 -11.23 -15.18 31.28
C GLU A 292 -10.65 -14.81 29.89
N ALA A 293 -9.74 -15.61 29.39
CA ALA A 293 -9.24 -15.54 28.03
C ALA A 293 -9.52 -16.84 27.28
N ALA A 294 -9.45 -16.79 25.95
CA ALA A 294 -9.58 -18.00 25.14
C ALA A 294 -8.58 -19.10 25.59
N PRO A 295 -8.96 -20.38 25.52
CA PRO A 295 -8.00 -21.48 25.71
C PRO A 295 -6.79 -21.28 24.78
N HIS A 296 -5.59 -21.47 25.29
CA HIS A 296 -4.31 -21.32 24.57
C HIS A 296 -3.85 -19.87 24.27
N ALA A 297 -4.59 -18.83 24.66
CA ALA A 297 -4.11 -17.45 24.56
C ALA A 297 -2.98 -17.16 25.55
N ILE A 298 -2.01 -16.37 25.10
CA ILE A 298 -1.00 -15.76 25.98
C ILE A 298 -1.72 -14.73 26.87
N ARG A 299 -1.39 -14.73 28.15
CA ARG A 299 -2.06 -13.85 29.15
C ARG A 299 -1.02 -13.05 29.89
N LEU A 300 -1.15 -11.72 29.82
CA LEU A 300 -0.28 -10.80 30.52
C LEU A 300 -1.11 -9.96 31.49
N ARG A 301 -0.76 -9.96 32.75
CA ARG A 301 -1.41 -9.12 33.75
C ARG A 301 -0.81 -7.72 33.72
N GLY A 302 -1.67 -6.71 33.75
CA GLY A 302 -1.25 -5.31 33.70
C GLY A 302 -2.23 -4.37 34.32
N GLN A 303 -1.89 -3.08 34.28
CA GLN A 303 -2.72 -1.98 34.76
C GLN A 303 -2.93 -1.00 33.60
N ILE A 304 -4.17 -0.55 33.39
CA ILE A 304 -4.49 0.46 32.38
C ILE A 304 -3.83 1.78 32.77
N SER A 305 -2.93 2.26 31.87
CA SER A 305 -2.25 3.55 32.00
C SER A 305 -2.99 4.68 31.28
N ASP A 306 -3.77 4.36 30.22
CA ASP A 306 -4.54 5.35 29.47
C ASP A 306 -5.66 4.70 28.66
N VAL A 307 -6.74 5.47 28.39
CA VAL A 307 -7.85 5.06 27.53
C VAL A 307 -8.25 6.23 26.63
N LEU A 308 -7.99 6.11 25.33
CA LEU A 308 -8.35 7.13 24.35
C LEU A 308 -9.56 6.67 23.53
N PHE A 309 -10.65 7.43 23.57
CA PHE A 309 -11.86 7.17 22.77
C PHE A 309 -11.70 7.70 21.34
N LEU A 310 -11.84 6.82 20.34
CA LEU A 310 -11.69 7.14 18.91
C LEU A 310 -13.03 7.10 18.14
N GLY A 311 -14.15 7.06 18.84
CA GLY A 311 -15.49 6.94 18.25
C GLY A 311 -15.92 5.48 18.09
N HIS A 312 -15.40 4.78 17.12
CA HIS A 312 -15.72 3.37 16.85
C HIS A 312 -14.92 2.37 17.70
N ALA A 313 -13.80 2.80 18.25
CA ALA A 313 -12.91 2.00 19.09
C ALA A 313 -12.35 2.82 20.25
N CYS A 314 -11.78 2.13 21.24
CA CYS A 314 -10.92 2.70 22.27
C CYS A 314 -9.49 2.17 22.06
N GLU A 315 -8.51 3.05 22.08
CA GLU A 315 -7.11 2.71 22.24
C GLU A 315 -6.82 2.63 23.74
N VAL A 316 -6.45 1.44 24.20
CA VAL A 316 -6.21 1.15 25.63
C VAL A 316 -4.74 0.84 25.81
N LYS A 317 -4.05 1.66 26.61
CA LYS A 317 -2.65 1.41 26.99
C LYS A 317 -2.61 0.65 28.30
N VAL A 318 -1.90 -0.44 28.32
CA VAL A 318 -1.76 -1.30 29.50
C VAL A 318 -0.30 -1.51 29.81
N ARG A 319 0.12 -1.20 31.05
CA ARG A 319 1.46 -1.47 31.53
C ARG A 319 1.53 -2.89 32.10
N CYS A 320 2.31 -3.74 31.45
CA CYS A 320 2.57 -5.11 31.85
C CYS A 320 4.05 -5.21 32.27
N GLN A 321 4.34 -5.19 33.57
CA GLN A 321 5.72 -5.08 34.08
C GLN A 321 6.44 -3.85 33.49
N ASP A 322 7.57 -4.08 32.80
CA ASP A 322 8.40 -3.04 32.18
C ASP A 322 7.98 -2.66 30.75
N GLN A 323 6.92 -3.26 30.23
CA GLN A 323 6.45 -3.04 28.87
C GLN A 323 5.08 -2.36 28.84
N GLU A 324 4.86 -1.50 27.86
CA GLU A 324 3.56 -0.90 27.59
C GLU A 324 2.98 -1.50 26.31
N LEU A 325 1.75 -2.04 26.44
CA LEU A 325 1.00 -2.63 25.32
C LEU A 325 -0.19 -1.74 24.99
N ILE A 326 -0.46 -1.60 23.71
CA ILE A 326 -1.61 -0.84 23.21
C ILE A 326 -2.57 -1.81 22.52
N ALA A 327 -3.82 -1.80 22.95
CA ALA A 327 -4.87 -2.60 22.36
C ALA A 327 -5.96 -1.73 21.73
N PHE A 328 -6.54 -2.17 20.62
CA PHE A 328 -7.77 -1.61 20.09
C PHE A 328 -8.95 -2.46 20.52
N THR A 329 -9.84 -1.88 21.33
CA THR A 329 -11.09 -2.52 21.75
C THR A 329 -12.28 -1.83 21.11
N PRO A 330 -13.33 -2.56 20.67
CA PRO A 330 -14.54 -1.92 20.18
C PRO A 330 -15.13 -0.96 21.23
N ALA A 331 -15.49 0.25 20.79
CA ALA A 331 -16.13 1.22 21.70
C ALA A 331 -17.51 0.70 22.11
N ARG A 332 -17.75 0.69 23.42
CA ARG A 332 -19.05 0.35 24.01
C ARG A 332 -19.54 1.51 24.84
N LYS A 333 -20.86 1.77 24.84
CA LYS A 333 -21.48 2.87 25.58
C LYS A 333 -21.16 2.79 27.08
N ASP A 334 -21.09 1.57 27.60
CA ASP A 334 -20.80 1.28 29.01
C ASP A 334 -19.47 0.51 29.12
N SER A 335 -18.39 1.05 28.54
CA SER A 335 -17.07 0.41 28.62
C SER A 335 -16.63 0.36 30.11
N PRO A 336 -16.33 -0.84 30.63
CA PRO A 336 -15.85 -0.99 32.01
C PRO A 336 -14.39 -0.58 32.17
N LEU A 337 -13.64 -0.31 31.08
CA LEU A 337 -12.21 -0.05 31.12
C LEU A 337 -11.91 1.38 31.57
N LYS A 338 -11.15 1.52 32.64
CA LYS A 338 -10.80 2.81 33.25
C LYS A 338 -9.33 2.86 33.61
N HIS A 339 -8.76 4.06 33.59
CA HIS A 339 -7.40 4.31 34.10
C HIS A 339 -7.20 3.72 35.48
N GLY A 340 -6.06 3.10 35.72
CA GLY A 340 -5.70 2.49 37.02
C GLY A 340 -6.27 1.10 37.24
N GLN A 341 -7.16 0.60 36.39
CA GLN A 341 -7.78 -0.71 36.53
C GLN A 341 -6.79 -1.84 36.22
N HIS A 342 -6.79 -2.88 37.06
CA HIS A 342 -6.06 -4.13 36.74
C HIS A 342 -6.83 -4.94 35.72
N VAL A 343 -6.13 -5.42 34.71
CA VAL A 343 -6.69 -6.14 33.57
C VAL A 343 -5.76 -7.28 33.13
N CYS A 344 -6.34 -8.20 32.39
CA CYS A 344 -5.61 -9.22 31.65
C CYS A 344 -5.59 -8.81 30.15
N VAL A 345 -4.39 -8.70 29.58
CA VAL A 345 -4.18 -8.57 28.14
C VAL A 345 -3.93 -9.95 27.59
N SER A 346 -4.64 -10.34 26.54
CA SER A 346 -4.47 -11.65 25.92
C SER A 346 -4.39 -11.56 24.40
N PHE A 347 -3.63 -12.47 23.79
CA PHE A 347 -3.49 -12.62 22.34
C PHE A 347 -3.09 -14.06 21.99
N ASN A 348 -3.32 -14.45 20.73
CA ASN A 348 -2.94 -15.79 20.28
C ASN A 348 -1.48 -15.83 19.81
N PRO A 349 -0.74 -16.91 20.10
CA PRO A 349 0.62 -17.10 19.59
C PRO A 349 0.73 -16.96 18.06
N GLU A 350 -0.29 -17.40 17.34
CA GLU A 350 -0.34 -17.36 15.87
C GLU A 350 -0.43 -15.94 15.30
N ASP A 351 -0.89 -14.97 16.11
CA ASP A 351 -1.01 -13.55 15.72
C ASP A 351 0.31 -12.78 15.87
N CYS A 352 1.39 -13.46 16.29
CA CYS A 352 2.69 -12.85 16.51
C CYS A 352 3.63 -13.05 15.32
N ALA A 353 4.28 -11.98 14.88
CA ALA A 353 5.49 -12.07 14.06
C ALA A 353 6.73 -11.98 14.96
N VAL A 354 7.74 -12.81 14.67
CA VAL A 354 8.98 -12.92 15.49
C VAL A 354 10.14 -12.33 14.71
N PHE A 355 10.86 -11.40 15.32
CA PHE A 355 12.05 -10.77 14.72
C PHE A 355 13.27 -11.01 15.62
N HIS A 356 14.29 -11.60 15.05
CA HIS A 356 15.61 -11.72 15.68
C HIS A 356 16.52 -10.61 15.15
N ASP A 357 17.21 -9.92 16.05
CA ASP A 357 18.26 -8.95 15.71
C ASP A 357 19.44 -9.59 14.98
#